data_9c148c7d6249a03c665092eda6e386af
#
_entry.id   9c148c7d6249a03c665092eda6e386af
#
_cell.length_a   1.000
_cell.length_b   1.000
_cell.length_c   1.000
_cell.angle_alpha   90.00
_cell.angle_beta   90.00
_cell.angle_gamma   90.00
#
_symmetry.space_group_name_H-M   'P 1'
#
loop_
_entity.id
_entity.type
_entity.pdbx_description
1 polymer ?
#
loop_
_entity_poly.entity_id
_entity_poly.type
_entity_poly.pdbx_seq_one_letter_code
_entity_poly.pdbx_strand_id
1 'polypeptide(L)'
;MRWIPASLVFGLGAALIAPSQSATDGGPTVSTDSSAQPAPPRTSATFDSSAVTEWTEVGRRIAAPTADGPAYVVIYAKGQHDFGRALATEKTPAPEILDQQMEKSLAQLHYLRADAKHQPAYLIVFSWGSHRALVYNSQDAGFANLLDRAALVGGNRFANELRAALDREASASDATSNEAFGAQMPGMRPVSAADLFGSISPLERFRKRDQKTEDLLNQISNDCYYVIISAFDYGSVGQGKSQLLWRTKLTTTSPGTSLSTAIPSLIASGAGYLGRSMSEAELFSGR
;
A
#
# COMPACT_ATOMS: atom_id res chain seq x y z
N MET A 1 48.36 3.10 -12.26
CA MET A 1 48.12 3.78 -10.96
C MET A 1 47.68 2.75 -9.94
N ARG A 2 48.51 2.53 -8.93
CA ARG A 2 48.27 1.53 -7.86
C ARG A 2 47.47 2.15 -6.74
N TRP A 3 46.44 1.47 -6.31
CA TRP A 3 45.72 1.83 -5.09
C TRP A 3 45.98 0.80 -4.00
N ILE A 4 46.36 1.28 -2.83
CA ILE A 4 46.74 0.58 -1.59
C ILE A 4 45.50 0.48 -0.71
N PRO A 5 45.21 -0.65 -0.04
CA PRO A 5 44.12 -0.76 0.91
C PRO A 5 44.58 -0.31 2.30
N ALA A 6 43.79 0.46 2.99
CA ALA A 6 43.94 0.78 4.41
C ALA A 6 42.99 -0.09 5.24
N SER A 7 43.58 -0.99 6.00
CA SER A 7 42.94 -1.73 7.10
C SER A 7 42.90 -0.86 8.33
N LEU A 8 41.78 -0.80 9.01
CA LEU A 8 41.69 -0.26 10.39
C LEU A 8 40.85 -1.22 11.25
N VAL A 9 41.57 -1.80 12.21
CA VAL A 9 41.07 -2.67 13.30
C VAL A 9 40.91 -1.78 14.54
N PHE A 10 39.78 -1.87 15.23
CA PHE A 10 39.56 -1.51 16.65
C PHE A 10 38.22 -2.18 17.02
N GLY A 11 38.00 -2.91 18.08
CA GLY A 11 38.65 -2.99 19.39
C GLY A 11 37.48 -3.33 20.34
N LEU A 12 37.58 -4.48 21.01
CA LEU A 12 36.62 -5.02 21.97
C LEU A 12 36.43 -4.06 23.16
N GLY A 13 35.19 -4.00 23.67
CA GLY A 13 34.88 -3.46 24.99
C GLY A 13 33.67 -4.19 25.60
N ALA A 14 33.95 -5.23 26.39
CA ALA A 14 32.95 -5.92 27.21
C ALA A 14 32.74 -5.15 28.52
N ALA A 15 31.50 -4.96 28.96
CA ALA A 15 31.18 -4.57 30.34
C ALA A 15 30.01 -5.44 30.83
N LEU A 16 30.38 -6.33 31.74
CA LEU A 16 29.50 -7.10 32.62
C LEU A 16 28.96 -6.21 33.72
N ILE A 17 27.67 -6.22 33.99
CA ILE A 17 27.09 -5.82 35.27
C ILE A 17 26.06 -6.85 35.69
N ALA A 18 26.30 -7.46 36.85
CA ALA A 18 25.51 -8.51 37.48
C ALA A 18 24.41 -7.93 38.40
N PRO A 19 23.52 -8.76 38.98
CA PRO A 19 22.19 -8.39 39.41
C PRO A 19 22.08 -7.99 40.90
N SER A 20 21.04 -7.20 41.21
CA SER A 20 20.63 -6.98 42.62
C SER A 20 19.28 -7.65 42.85
N GLN A 21 19.29 -8.67 43.72
CA GLN A 21 18.12 -9.20 44.37
C GLN A 21 17.71 -8.32 45.53
N SER A 22 16.44 -8.12 45.76
CA SER A 22 15.89 -7.73 47.07
C SER A 22 14.56 -8.45 47.27
N ALA A 23 14.48 -9.15 48.35
CA ALA A 23 13.38 -9.97 48.82
C ALA A 23 12.48 -9.17 49.80
N THR A 24 11.32 -9.84 50.09
CA THR A 24 10.37 -9.64 51.22
C THR A 24 9.36 -8.50 51.04
N ASP A 25 8.05 -8.73 51.12
CA ASP A 25 7.34 -9.19 52.31
C ASP A 25 5.90 -9.61 52.03
N GLY A 26 5.33 -10.47 52.84
CA GLY A 26 4.05 -11.12 52.68
C GLY A 26 2.85 -10.24 53.10
N GLY A 27 1.72 -10.54 52.48
CA GLY A 27 0.39 -10.02 52.84
C GLY A 27 -0.72 -10.94 52.28
N PRO A 28 -1.89 -11.06 52.90
CA PRO A 28 -2.71 -12.27 52.92
C PRO A 28 -3.53 -12.51 51.65
N THR A 29 -3.67 -13.75 51.32
CA THR A 29 -4.53 -14.38 50.31
C THR A 29 -6.00 -13.99 50.48
N VAL A 30 -6.60 -13.37 49.47
CA VAL A 30 -8.03 -13.36 49.21
C VAL A 30 -8.26 -14.23 47.98
N SER A 31 -8.71 -15.44 48.18
CA SER A 31 -9.21 -16.32 47.12
C SER A 31 -10.53 -15.75 46.58
N THR A 32 -10.53 -15.22 45.38
CA THR A 32 -11.73 -15.09 44.55
C THR A 32 -11.53 -15.93 43.32
N ASP A 33 -12.08 -17.13 43.41
CA ASP A 33 -12.27 -18.05 42.31
C ASP A 33 -13.22 -17.42 41.30
N SER A 34 -12.67 -17.00 40.15
CA SER A 34 -13.43 -16.68 38.94
C SER A 34 -12.56 -17.06 37.75
N SER A 35 -12.57 -18.34 37.44
CA SER A 35 -11.92 -18.92 36.26
C SER A 35 -12.70 -18.54 34.98
N ALA A 36 -12.65 -17.26 34.61
CA ALA A 36 -12.88 -16.87 33.23
C ALA A 36 -11.53 -16.96 32.53
N GLN A 37 -11.26 -18.09 31.91
CA GLN A 37 -10.11 -18.27 31.04
C GLN A 37 -10.19 -17.20 29.92
N PRO A 38 -9.25 -16.23 29.84
CA PRO A 38 -9.26 -15.28 28.77
C PRO A 38 -9.13 -16.02 27.45
N ALA A 39 -10.08 -15.80 26.55
CA ALA A 39 -9.98 -16.33 25.19
C ALA A 39 -8.60 -15.95 24.63
N PRO A 40 -7.92 -16.87 23.94
CA PRO A 40 -6.62 -16.57 23.37
C PRO A 40 -6.76 -15.34 22.47
N PRO A 41 -5.82 -14.37 22.53
CA PRO A 41 -5.86 -13.22 21.66
C PRO A 41 -5.93 -13.74 20.22
N ARG A 42 -6.98 -13.38 19.50
CA ARG A 42 -7.05 -13.62 18.07
C ARG A 42 -5.92 -12.77 17.50
N THR A 43 -4.80 -13.40 17.18
CA THR A 43 -3.75 -12.81 16.34
C THR A 43 -4.37 -12.65 14.96
N SER A 44 -5.08 -11.55 14.77
CA SER A 44 -5.42 -11.08 13.44
C SER A 44 -4.10 -10.88 12.73
N ALA A 45 -3.83 -11.64 11.69
CA ALA A 45 -2.67 -11.39 10.84
C ALA A 45 -2.78 -9.93 10.37
N THR A 46 -1.90 -9.09 10.88
CA THR A 46 -1.93 -7.66 10.55
C THR A 46 -1.30 -7.53 9.17
N PHE A 47 -2.13 -7.47 8.16
CA PHE A 47 -1.69 -7.14 6.81
C PHE A 47 -1.33 -5.65 6.78
N ASP A 48 -0.07 -5.36 6.53
CA ASP A 48 0.47 -3.99 6.46
C ASP A 48 0.71 -3.51 5.03
N SER A 49 0.51 -4.38 4.07
CA SER A 49 0.81 -4.13 2.68
C SER A 49 -0.33 -4.56 1.75
N SER A 50 -0.41 -3.92 0.59
CA SER A 50 -1.34 -4.28 -0.48
C SER A 50 -0.65 -4.33 -1.84
N ALA A 51 -1.20 -5.16 -2.72
CA ALA A 51 -0.80 -5.28 -4.12
C ALA A 51 -2.02 -5.23 -5.01
N VAL A 52 -1.94 -4.49 -6.11
CA VAL A 52 -2.93 -4.51 -7.18
C VAL A 52 -2.25 -4.41 -8.53
N THR A 53 -2.64 -5.29 -9.45
CA THR A 53 -2.16 -5.27 -10.84
C THR A 53 -3.32 -4.99 -11.79
N GLU A 54 -3.14 -3.96 -12.58
CA GLU A 54 -4.09 -3.50 -13.59
C GLU A 54 -3.53 -3.77 -14.98
N TRP A 55 -4.27 -4.54 -15.78
CA TRP A 55 -3.93 -4.87 -17.16
C TRP A 55 -4.72 -4.02 -18.14
N THR A 56 -4.04 -3.56 -19.21
CA THR A 56 -4.72 -3.01 -20.38
C THR A 56 -5.33 -4.14 -21.23
N GLU A 57 -6.24 -3.79 -22.13
CA GLU A 57 -6.81 -4.78 -23.06
C GLU A 57 -5.73 -5.41 -23.95
N VAL A 58 -4.75 -4.62 -24.37
CA VAL A 58 -3.63 -5.13 -25.19
C VAL A 58 -2.77 -6.08 -24.38
N GLY A 59 -2.42 -5.69 -23.15
CA GLY A 59 -1.62 -6.53 -22.27
C GLY A 59 -2.26 -7.89 -21.99
N ARG A 60 -3.59 -7.95 -21.79
CA ARG A 60 -4.32 -9.21 -21.54
C ARG A 60 -4.24 -10.23 -22.69
N ARG A 61 -3.88 -9.79 -23.88
CA ARG A 61 -3.74 -10.67 -25.07
C ARG A 61 -2.34 -11.28 -25.16
N ILE A 62 -1.42 -10.83 -24.34
CA ILE A 62 -0.03 -11.30 -24.32
C ILE A 62 0.08 -12.45 -23.32
N ALA A 63 0.68 -13.56 -23.75
CA ALA A 63 0.93 -14.69 -22.88
C ALA A 63 1.92 -14.30 -21.76
N ALA A 64 1.68 -14.78 -20.55
CA ALA A 64 2.64 -14.62 -19.46
C ALA A 64 3.93 -15.39 -19.77
N PRO A 65 5.12 -14.87 -19.38
CA PRO A 65 6.37 -15.60 -19.52
C PRO A 65 6.34 -16.91 -18.73
N THR A 66 7.07 -17.90 -19.23
CA THR A 66 7.21 -19.22 -18.60
C THR A 66 8.68 -19.61 -18.52
N ALA A 67 8.99 -20.69 -17.81
CA ALA A 67 10.35 -21.21 -17.74
C ALA A 67 10.91 -21.61 -19.13
N ASP A 68 10.05 -22.15 -20.01
CA ASP A 68 10.41 -22.57 -21.36
C ASP A 68 10.38 -21.41 -22.37
N GLY A 69 9.71 -20.32 -22.02
CA GLY A 69 9.57 -19.11 -22.85
C GLY A 69 9.72 -17.85 -22.01
N PRO A 70 10.91 -17.54 -21.51
CA PRO A 70 11.13 -16.33 -20.71
C PRO A 70 10.99 -15.08 -21.58
N ALA A 71 10.57 -13.98 -20.97
CA ALA A 71 10.53 -12.69 -21.62
C ALA A 71 11.74 -11.85 -21.22
N TYR A 72 12.37 -11.21 -22.20
CA TYR A 72 13.54 -10.37 -21.95
C TYR A 72 13.12 -8.93 -21.76
N VAL A 73 13.70 -8.24 -20.75
CA VAL A 73 13.29 -6.92 -20.33
C VAL A 73 14.45 -5.95 -20.18
N VAL A 74 14.19 -4.68 -20.46
CA VAL A 74 14.98 -3.55 -19.99
C VAL A 74 14.30 -3.01 -18.72
N ILE A 75 15.08 -2.79 -17.66
CA ILE A 75 14.58 -2.23 -16.40
C ILE A 75 15.06 -0.78 -16.32
N TYR A 76 14.15 0.13 -16.02
CA TYR A 76 14.42 1.54 -15.86
C TYR A 76 13.83 2.07 -14.55
N ALA A 77 14.69 2.53 -13.66
CA ALA A 77 14.32 3.21 -12.44
C ALA A 77 14.02 4.68 -12.74
N LYS A 78 12.75 5.08 -12.68
CA LYS A 78 12.33 6.47 -12.90
C LYS A 78 12.73 7.37 -11.72
N GLY A 79 12.92 6.78 -10.54
CA GLY A 79 13.33 7.50 -9.34
C GLY A 79 12.22 7.66 -8.31
N GLN A 80 12.57 8.38 -7.24
CA GLN A 80 11.65 8.68 -6.14
C GLN A 80 10.69 9.79 -6.52
N HIS A 81 9.43 9.61 -6.15
CA HIS A 81 8.38 10.61 -6.29
C HIS A 81 7.48 10.57 -5.06
N ASP A 82 7.44 11.67 -4.31
CA ASP A 82 6.66 11.76 -3.09
C ASP A 82 5.38 12.58 -3.33
N PHE A 83 4.25 12.09 -2.82
CA PHE A 83 2.98 12.79 -2.82
C PHE A 83 2.73 13.38 -1.43
N GLY A 84 2.41 14.67 -1.39
CA GLY A 84 2.25 15.43 -0.16
C GLY A 84 3.57 16.00 0.35
N ARG A 85 3.69 16.20 1.67
CA ARG A 85 4.87 16.82 2.27
C ARG A 85 6.01 15.81 2.41
N ALA A 86 7.07 15.97 1.64
CA ALA A 86 8.29 15.18 1.80
C ALA A 86 8.91 15.41 3.19
N LEU A 87 9.34 14.34 3.85
CA LEU A 87 10.18 14.45 5.04
C LEU A 87 11.64 14.60 4.60
N ALA A 88 12.22 15.75 4.87
CA ALA A 88 13.62 16.05 4.52
C ALA A 88 14.65 15.09 5.16
N THR A 89 14.23 14.26 6.12
CA THR A 89 15.07 13.31 6.86
C THR A 89 14.99 11.87 6.36
N GLU A 90 14.09 11.56 5.43
CA GLU A 90 13.98 10.19 4.89
C GLU A 90 15.12 9.88 3.93
N LYS A 91 15.88 8.83 4.27
CA LYS A 91 16.94 8.34 3.39
C LYS A 91 16.34 7.59 2.22
N THR A 92 16.69 7.99 1.01
CA THR A 92 16.37 7.28 -0.23
C THR A 92 17.12 5.95 -0.26
N PRO A 93 16.48 4.83 -0.66
CA PRO A 93 17.19 3.59 -0.92
C PRO A 93 18.26 3.78 -2.00
N ALA A 94 19.39 3.07 -1.90
CA ALA A 94 20.40 3.11 -2.94
C ALA A 94 19.84 2.52 -4.26
N PRO A 95 19.97 3.21 -5.39
CA PRO A 95 19.39 2.77 -6.68
C PRO A 95 19.82 1.36 -7.08
N GLU A 96 21.07 1.00 -6.79
CA GLU A 96 21.65 -0.30 -7.10
C GLU A 96 20.95 -1.44 -6.35
N ILE A 97 20.56 -1.20 -5.10
CA ILE A 97 19.80 -2.16 -4.29
C ILE A 97 18.42 -2.38 -4.90
N LEU A 98 17.77 -1.30 -5.35
CA LEU A 98 16.44 -1.38 -5.95
C LEU A 98 16.48 -2.09 -7.31
N ASP A 99 17.49 -1.80 -8.14
CA ASP A 99 17.69 -2.45 -9.43
C ASP A 99 17.90 -3.96 -9.26
N GLN A 100 18.80 -4.35 -8.35
CA GLN A 100 19.06 -5.76 -8.05
C GLN A 100 17.83 -6.48 -7.50
N GLN A 101 17.10 -5.84 -6.59
CA GLN A 101 15.90 -6.42 -6.03
C GLN A 101 14.78 -6.55 -7.07
N MET A 102 14.61 -5.56 -7.93
CA MET A 102 13.64 -5.60 -9.04
C MET A 102 13.99 -6.73 -10.03
N GLU A 103 15.26 -6.82 -10.44
CA GLU A 103 15.74 -7.88 -11.33
C GLU A 103 15.49 -9.27 -10.73
N LYS A 104 15.82 -9.47 -9.45
CA LYS A 104 15.57 -10.72 -8.74
C LYS A 104 14.09 -11.06 -8.67
N SER A 105 13.23 -10.08 -8.39
CA SER A 105 11.78 -10.27 -8.30
C SER A 105 11.16 -10.61 -9.66
N LEU A 106 11.60 -9.95 -10.73
CA LEU A 106 11.16 -10.22 -12.09
C LEU A 106 11.63 -11.58 -12.59
N ALA A 107 12.85 -11.98 -12.26
CA ALA A 107 13.42 -13.28 -12.66
C ALA A 107 12.61 -14.47 -12.09
N GLN A 108 12.01 -14.34 -10.90
CA GLN A 108 11.11 -15.35 -10.33
C GLN A 108 9.85 -15.59 -11.18
N LEU A 109 9.50 -14.62 -12.01
CA LEU A 109 8.35 -14.65 -12.92
C LEU A 109 8.76 -14.82 -14.38
N HIS A 110 9.99 -15.29 -14.61
CA HIS A 110 10.57 -15.53 -15.93
C HIS A 110 10.74 -14.28 -16.81
N TYR A 111 10.79 -13.09 -16.20
CA TYR A 111 11.24 -11.87 -16.86
C TYR A 111 12.76 -11.75 -16.62
N LEU A 112 13.55 -11.96 -17.65
CA LEU A 112 15.00 -11.93 -17.60
C LEU A 112 15.56 -10.63 -18.18
N ARG A 113 16.67 -10.15 -17.66
CA ARG A 113 17.32 -8.95 -18.23
C ARG A 113 17.77 -9.24 -19.66
N ALA A 114 17.46 -8.34 -20.59
CA ALA A 114 17.91 -8.41 -21.97
C ALA A 114 19.43 -8.27 -22.07
N ASP A 115 20.01 -8.97 -23.02
CA ASP A 115 21.45 -8.96 -23.32
C ASP A 115 21.70 -8.85 -24.84
N ALA A 116 22.96 -8.94 -25.27
CA ALA A 116 23.31 -8.83 -26.69
C ALA A 116 22.72 -9.94 -27.57
N LYS A 117 22.32 -11.08 -27.00
CA LYS A 117 21.76 -12.23 -27.71
C LYS A 117 20.22 -12.24 -27.66
N HIS A 118 19.65 -11.62 -26.66
CA HIS A 118 18.23 -11.64 -26.38
C HIS A 118 17.67 -10.23 -26.37
N GLN A 119 16.95 -9.88 -27.42
CA GLN A 119 16.36 -8.56 -27.56
C GLN A 119 15.20 -8.39 -26.56
N PRO A 120 15.03 -7.17 -26.00
CA PRO A 120 13.96 -6.91 -25.04
C PRO A 120 12.59 -6.93 -25.70
N ALA A 121 11.66 -7.63 -25.08
CA ALA A 121 10.23 -7.58 -25.40
C ALA A 121 9.50 -6.49 -24.60
N TYR A 122 9.97 -6.20 -23.38
CA TYR A 122 9.33 -5.23 -22.50
C TYR A 122 10.32 -4.20 -21.98
N LEU A 123 9.80 -2.99 -21.73
CA LEU A 123 10.42 -1.98 -20.89
C LEU A 123 9.66 -1.97 -19.55
N ILE A 124 10.35 -2.35 -18.48
CA ILE A 124 9.84 -2.25 -17.11
C ILE A 124 10.30 -0.92 -16.52
N VAL A 125 9.35 -0.07 -16.22
CA VAL A 125 9.60 1.23 -15.56
C VAL A 125 9.08 1.16 -14.15
N PHE A 126 9.89 1.49 -13.17
CA PHE A 126 9.42 1.56 -11.80
C PHE A 126 9.77 2.89 -11.12
N SER A 127 8.87 3.33 -10.26
CA SER A 127 9.04 4.48 -9.39
C SER A 127 8.59 4.12 -7.98
N TRP A 128 9.11 4.81 -7.00
CA TRP A 128 8.78 4.60 -5.59
C TRP A 128 8.68 5.94 -4.86
N GLY A 129 8.17 5.90 -3.65
CA GLY A 129 8.08 7.10 -2.82
C GLY A 129 7.17 6.93 -1.62
N SER A 130 6.81 8.06 -1.04
CA SER A 130 5.85 8.16 0.04
C SER A 130 4.58 8.87 -0.43
N HIS A 131 3.44 8.43 0.13
CA HIS A 131 2.17 9.14 -0.01
C HIS A 131 1.63 9.45 1.38
N ARG A 132 1.65 10.73 1.74
CA ARG A 132 1.23 11.16 3.07
C ARG A 132 -0.23 11.59 3.08
N ALA A 133 -0.90 11.26 4.18
CA ALA A 133 -2.22 11.75 4.44
C ALA A 133 -2.15 13.27 4.66
N LEU A 134 -2.76 14.02 3.75
CA LEU A 134 -2.83 15.47 3.90
C LEU A 134 -3.96 15.80 4.86
N VAL A 135 -3.62 16.36 6.00
CA VAL A 135 -4.59 17.01 6.89
C VAL A 135 -4.78 18.43 6.36
N TYR A 136 -5.72 18.60 5.41
CA TYR A 136 -6.05 19.92 4.87
C TYR A 136 -7.38 20.43 5.41
N ASN A 137 -7.41 21.73 5.60
CA ASN A 137 -8.62 22.48 5.98
C ASN A 137 -9.58 22.71 4.78
N SER A 138 -9.21 22.29 3.55
CA SER A 138 -10.08 22.38 2.38
C SER A 138 -10.62 20.98 2.02
N GLN A 139 -11.93 20.84 1.97
CA GLN A 139 -12.61 19.58 1.67
C GLN A 139 -12.19 18.99 0.32
N ASP A 140 -12.04 19.84 -0.71
CA ASP A 140 -11.72 19.38 -2.08
C ASP A 140 -10.33 18.76 -2.21
N ALA A 141 -9.31 19.36 -1.59
CA ALA A 141 -7.95 18.80 -1.64
C ALA A 141 -7.82 17.52 -0.83
N GLY A 142 -8.52 17.42 0.31
CA GLY A 142 -8.59 16.20 1.12
C GLY A 142 -9.25 15.05 0.37
N PHE A 143 -10.33 15.35 -0.37
CA PHE A 143 -11.06 14.37 -1.18
C PHE A 143 -10.22 13.82 -2.34
N ALA A 144 -9.57 14.70 -3.11
CA ALA A 144 -8.69 14.29 -4.21
C ALA A 144 -7.54 13.41 -3.69
N ASN A 145 -6.88 13.81 -2.61
CA ASN A 145 -5.83 13.02 -1.97
C ASN A 145 -6.31 11.64 -1.50
N LEU A 146 -7.52 11.55 -0.93
CA LEU A 146 -8.11 10.29 -0.51
C LEU A 146 -8.32 9.33 -1.68
N LEU A 147 -8.84 9.82 -2.81
CA LEU A 147 -9.06 9.02 -4.00
C LEU A 147 -7.76 8.58 -4.68
N ASP A 148 -6.74 9.44 -4.71
CA ASP A 148 -5.41 9.08 -5.23
C ASP A 148 -4.79 7.96 -4.40
N ARG A 149 -4.94 8.01 -3.08
CA ARG A 149 -4.49 6.95 -2.17
C ARG A 149 -5.32 5.67 -2.34
N ALA A 150 -6.63 5.79 -2.52
CA ALA A 150 -7.49 4.65 -2.80
C ALA A 150 -7.08 3.95 -4.11
N ALA A 151 -6.75 4.74 -5.15
CA ALA A 151 -6.24 4.21 -6.42
C ALA A 151 -4.85 3.57 -6.29
N LEU A 152 -4.03 4.05 -5.36
CA LEU A 152 -2.70 3.48 -5.10
C LEU A 152 -2.80 2.16 -4.33
N VAL A 153 -3.58 2.12 -3.26
CA VAL A 153 -3.71 0.99 -2.32
C VAL A 153 -4.63 -0.10 -2.87
N GLY A 154 -5.81 0.29 -3.37
CA GLY A 154 -6.89 -0.61 -3.79
C GLY A 154 -7.08 -0.74 -5.30
N GLY A 155 -6.36 0.07 -6.08
CA GLY A 155 -6.53 0.16 -7.54
C GLY A 155 -7.64 1.11 -7.96
N ASN A 156 -7.72 1.35 -9.27
CA ASN A 156 -8.67 2.31 -9.85
C ASN A 156 -10.13 1.87 -9.62
N ARG A 157 -10.40 0.57 -9.64
CA ARG A 157 -11.73 0.04 -9.36
C ARG A 157 -12.19 0.42 -7.94
N PHE A 158 -11.36 0.16 -6.94
CA PHE A 158 -11.65 0.49 -5.55
C PHE A 158 -11.85 1.99 -5.34
N ALA A 159 -10.99 2.82 -5.95
CA ALA A 159 -11.12 4.28 -5.90
C ALA A 159 -12.45 4.76 -6.50
N ASN A 160 -12.91 4.16 -7.61
CA ASN A 160 -14.19 4.49 -8.23
C ASN A 160 -15.38 4.06 -7.36
N GLU A 161 -15.30 2.88 -6.72
CA GLU A 161 -16.32 2.41 -5.78
C GLU A 161 -16.41 3.32 -4.54
N LEU A 162 -15.26 3.73 -4.00
CA LEU A 162 -15.20 4.68 -2.89
C LEU A 162 -15.77 6.05 -3.29
N ARG A 163 -15.40 6.57 -4.46
CA ARG A 163 -15.97 7.81 -5.01
C ARG A 163 -17.49 7.74 -5.08
N ALA A 164 -18.03 6.66 -5.66
CA ALA A 164 -19.47 6.48 -5.77
C ALA A 164 -20.17 6.36 -4.40
N ALA A 165 -19.50 5.85 -3.36
CA ALA A 165 -20.03 5.84 -1.99
C ALA A 165 -20.06 7.25 -1.38
N LEU A 166 -19.02 8.04 -1.60
CA LEU A 166 -18.91 9.43 -1.14
C LEU A 166 -19.91 10.35 -1.84
N ASP A 167 -20.12 10.19 -3.15
CA ASP A 167 -21.10 10.97 -3.92
C ASP A 167 -22.53 10.69 -3.43
N ARG A 168 -22.85 9.41 -3.10
CA ARG A 168 -24.14 9.07 -2.50
C ARG A 168 -24.31 9.65 -1.10
N GLU A 169 -23.23 9.70 -0.30
CA GLU A 169 -23.24 10.32 1.03
C GLU A 169 -23.56 11.81 0.92
N ALA A 170 -22.89 12.53 0.02
CA ALA A 170 -23.12 13.95 -0.23
C ALA A 170 -24.59 14.20 -0.66
N SER A 171 -25.10 13.40 -1.61
CA SER A 171 -26.48 13.53 -2.09
C SER A 171 -27.53 13.25 -1.02
N ALA A 172 -27.26 12.29 -0.12
CA ALA A 172 -28.14 11.99 1.01
C ALA A 172 -28.18 13.14 2.03
N SER A 173 -27.03 13.78 2.27
CA SER A 173 -26.91 14.94 3.16
C SER A 173 -27.67 16.16 2.61
N ASP A 174 -27.58 16.42 1.29
CA ASP A 174 -28.28 17.51 0.63
C ASP A 174 -29.81 17.31 0.66
N ALA A 175 -30.30 16.10 0.43
CA ALA A 175 -31.71 15.77 0.50
C ALA A 175 -32.27 16.01 1.90
N THR A 176 -31.56 15.60 2.94
CA THR A 176 -31.95 15.78 4.35
C THR A 176 -31.98 17.27 4.71
N SER A 177 -31.05 18.06 4.21
CA SER A 177 -30.99 19.51 4.44
C SER A 177 -32.17 20.24 3.78
N ASN A 178 -32.55 19.85 2.56
CA ASN A 178 -33.70 20.45 1.86
C ASN A 178 -35.04 20.07 2.48
N GLU A 179 -35.23 18.85 2.99
CA GLU A 179 -36.43 18.43 3.69
C GLU A 179 -36.57 19.17 5.03
N ALA A 180 -35.48 19.41 5.75
CA ALA A 180 -35.47 20.19 6.99
C ALA A 180 -35.85 21.67 6.77
N PHE A 181 -35.54 22.23 5.60
CA PHE A 181 -35.94 23.62 5.26
C PHE A 181 -37.40 23.76 4.82
N GLY A 182 -37.99 22.67 4.26
CA GLY A 182 -39.37 22.67 3.76
C GLY A 182 -40.43 22.41 4.85
N ALA A 183 -40.05 21.88 5.98
CA ALA A 183 -40.99 21.46 7.03
C ALA A 183 -40.99 22.42 8.24
N GLN A 184 -41.16 23.73 8.03
CA GLN A 184 -41.48 24.65 9.10
C GLN A 184 -42.98 24.61 9.46
N MET A 185 -43.48 23.50 9.97
CA MET A 185 -44.74 23.44 10.70
C MET A 185 -44.44 23.58 12.17
N PRO A 186 -45.06 24.56 12.89
CA PRO A 186 -44.85 24.74 14.32
C PRO A 186 -45.39 23.52 15.09
N GLY A 187 -44.47 22.78 15.72
CA GLY A 187 -44.81 21.70 16.64
C GLY A 187 -44.47 20.27 16.19
N MET A 188 -44.05 20.03 14.96
CA MET A 188 -43.51 18.73 14.55
C MET A 188 -41.99 18.79 14.45
N ARG A 189 -41.28 17.96 15.21
CA ARG A 189 -39.87 17.69 14.94
C ARG A 189 -39.79 17.04 13.56
N PRO A 190 -38.95 17.53 12.62
CA PRO A 190 -38.71 16.81 11.39
C PRO A 190 -38.08 15.46 11.77
N VAL A 191 -38.80 14.39 11.50
CA VAL A 191 -38.26 13.03 11.62
C VAL A 191 -37.36 12.86 10.41
N SER A 192 -36.05 12.80 10.64
CA SER A 192 -35.11 12.57 9.54
C SER A 192 -35.34 11.17 8.92
N ALA A 193 -35.11 11.01 7.64
CA ALA A 193 -35.15 9.68 7.02
C ALA A 193 -34.21 8.69 7.74
N ALA A 194 -33.12 9.17 8.36
CA ALA A 194 -32.23 8.39 9.22
C ALA A 194 -32.93 7.89 10.49
N ASP A 195 -33.83 8.68 11.10
CA ASP A 195 -34.60 8.28 12.27
C ASP A 195 -35.69 7.27 11.91
N LEU A 196 -36.26 7.35 10.70
CA LEU A 196 -37.30 6.43 10.24
C LEU A 196 -36.73 5.06 9.78
N PHE A 197 -35.52 5.00 9.27
CA PHE A 197 -34.99 3.76 8.67
C PHE A 197 -33.74 3.22 9.34
N GLY A 198 -33.19 3.89 10.38
CA GLY A 198 -31.93 3.46 11.03
C GLY A 198 -30.80 3.30 10.00
N SER A 199 -30.78 4.15 8.97
CA SER A 199 -29.96 3.91 7.80
C SER A 199 -28.50 4.21 8.10
N ILE A 200 -27.72 3.14 8.17
CA ILE A 200 -26.26 3.22 8.06
C ILE A 200 -25.94 4.05 6.80
N SER A 201 -25.08 5.08 6.94
CA SER A 201 -24.71 5.95 5.82
C SER A 201 -24.13 5.15 4.63
N PRO A 202 -24.23 5.65 3.39
CA PRO A 202 -23.64 4.99 2.22
C PRO A 202 -22.16 4.68 2.37
N LEU A 203 -21.40 5.59 2.99
CA LEU A 203 -19.98 5.39 3.27
C LEU A 203 -19.74 4.32 4.33
N GLU A 204 -20.54 4.29 5.36
CA GLU A 204 -20.46 3.29 6.42
C GLU A 204 -20.87 1.89 5.91
N ARG A 205 -21.87 1.82 5.01
CA ARG A 205 -22.20 0.58 4.30
C ARG A 205 -21.06 0.10 3.42
N PHE A 206 -20.39 1.02 2.73
CA PHE A 206 -19.20 0.68 1.93
C PHE A 206 -18.09 0.15 2.83
N ARG A 207 -17.82 0.81 3.96
CA ARG A 207 -16.79 0.39 4.94
C ARG A 207 -17.06 -0.99 5.49
N LYS A 208 -18.30 -1.30 5.85
CA LYS A 208 -18.71 -2.58 6.47
C LYS A 208 -19.07 -3.66 5.45
N ARG A 209 -18.78 -3.46 4.17
CA ARG A 209 -19.10 -4.44 3.14
C ARG A 209 -18.41 -5.77 3.39
N ASP A 210 -17.13 -5.75 3.71
CA ASP A 210 -16.29 -6.89 4.05
C ASP A 210 -15.02 -6.42 4.77
N GLN A 211 -14.35 -7.35 5.47
CA GLN A 211 -13.13 -7.08 6.23
C GLN A 211 -12.01 -6.48 5.37
N LYS A 212 -11.86 -6.96 4.14
CA LYS A 212 -10.85 -6.48 3.20
C LYS A 212 -11.06 -5.00 2.84
N THR A 213 -12.31 -4.59 2.62
CA THR A 213 -12.65 -3.18 2.38
C THR A 213 -12.26 -2.32 3.57
N GLU A 214 -12.53 -2.78 4.79
CA GLU A 214 -12.15 -2.07 6.01
C GLU A 214 -10.62 -1.97 6.14
N ASP A 215 -9.89 -3.04 5.88
CA ASP A 215 -8.42 -3.06 5.93
C ASP A 215 -7.80 -2.13 4.88
N LEU A 216 -8.33 -2.12 3.65
CA LEU A 216 -7.90 -1.17 2.60
C LEU A 216 -8.16 0.28 3.00
N LEU A 217 -9.34 0.59 3.57
CA LEU A 217 -9.66 1.92 4.07
C LEU A 217 -8.74 2.35 5.22
N ASN A 218 -8.38 1.41 6.10
CA ASN A 218 -7.41 1.66 7.16
C ASN A 218 -6.02 1.98 6.58
N GLN A 219 -5.57 1.26 5.54
CA GLN A 219 -4.31 1.58 4.87
C GLN A 219 -4.35 2.95 4.19
N ILE A 220 -5.46 3.31 3.54
CA ILE A 220 -5.64 4.63 2.90
C ILE A 220 -5.58 5.75 3.95
N SER A 221 -6.04 5.52 5.16
CA SER A 221 -6.06 6.52 6.23
C SER A 221 -4.67 6.79 6.84
N ASN A 222 -3.71 5.90 6.62
CA ASN A 222 -2.34 6.02 7.13
C ASN A 222 -1.38 6.52 6.04
N ASP A 223 -0.28 7.14 6.45
CA ASP A 223 0.85 7.39 5.55
C ASP A 223 1.38 6.06 5.00
N CYS A 224 1.73 6.03 3.73
CA CYS A 224 2.23 4.81 3.09
C CYS A 224 3.47 5.07 2.24
N TYR A 225 4.29 4.04 2.08
CA TYR A 225 5.29 3.92 1.04
C TYR A 225 4.74 3.10 -0.11
N TYR A 226 5.22 3.36 -1.31
CA TYR A 226 4.72 2.69 -2.49
C TYR A 226 5.81 2.41 -3.53
N VAL A 227 5.55 1.40 -4.35
CA VAL A 227 6.28 1.13 -5.60
C VAL A 227 5.26 0.93 -6.71
N ILE A 228 5.42 1.67 -7.81
CA ILE A 228 4.62 1.48 -9.03
C ILE A 228 5.53 0.90 -10.09
N ILE A 229 5.18 -0.28 -10.59
CA ILE A 229 5.91 -0.99 -11.64
C ILE A 229 5.00 -1.04 -12.87
N SER A 230 5.48 -0.57 -14.01
CA SER A 230 4.74 -0.52 -15.27
C SER A 230 5.52 -1.25 -16.36
N ALA A 231 4.88 -2.19 -17.04
CA ALA A 231 5.44 -2.86 -18.21
C ALA A 231 4.89 -2.23 -19.49
N PHE A 232 5.79 -1.84 -20.38
CA PHE A 232 5.46 -1.32 -21.71
C PHE A 232 5.97 -2.28 -22.77
N ASP A 233 5.29 -2.31 -23.91
CA ASP A 233 5.79 -2.97 -25.11
C ASP A 233 7.06 -2.26 -25.61
N TYR A 234 8.19 -2.97 -25.65
CA TYR A 234 9.47 -2.37 -26.02
C TYR A 234 9.49 -1.90 -27.48
N GLY A 235 8.85 -2.65 -28.37
CA GLY A 235 8.77 -2.30 -29.79
C GLY A 235 8.02 -0.98 -30.02
N SER A 236 6.99 -0.73 -29.25
CA SER A 236 6.22 0.52 -29.35
C SER A 236 7.01 1.73 -28.85
N VAL A 237 7.86 1.55 -27.83
CA VAL A 237 8.71 2.63 -27.29
C VAL A 237 9.71 3.11 -28.32
N GLY A 238 10.32 2.19 -29.09
CA GLY A 238 11.22 2.52 -30.20
C GLY A 238 10.56 3.34 -31.32
N GLN A 239 9.22 3.31 -31.41
CA GLN A 239 8.43 4.09 -32.36
C GLN A 239 7.88 5.42 -31.77
N GLY A 240 8.34 5.81 -30.58
CA GLY A 240 7.84 7.00 -29.88
C GLY A 240 6.44 6.83 -29.26
N LYS A 241 5.92 5.58 -29.20
CA LYS A 241 4.64 5.25 -28.59
C LYS A 241 4.91 4.45 -27.31
N SER A 242 4.32 4.84 -26.20
CA SER A 242 4.44 4.10 -24.94
C SER A 242 3.17 3.29 -24.69
N GLN A 243 3.15 2.04 -25.20
CA GLN A 243 2.03 1.16 -24.98
C GLN A 243 2.16 0.43 -23.66
N LEU A 244 1.39 0.86 -22.66
CA LEU A 244 1.29 0.18 -21.37
C LEU A 244 0.61 -1.18 -21.54
N LEU A 245 1.16 -2.21 -20.93
CA LEU A 245 0.62 -3.56 -20.92
C LEU A 245 -0.03 -3.87 -19.56
N TRP A 246 0.72 -3.67 -18.49
CA TRP A 246 0.20 -3.79 -17.13
C TRP A 246 0.92 -2.82 -16.18
N ARG A 247 0.27 -2.59 -15.05
CA ARG A 247 0.82 -1.81 -13.94
C ARG A 247 0.50 -2.49 -12.62
N THR A 248 1.53 -2.78 -11.86
CA THR A 248 1.42 -3.26 -10.48
C THR A 248 1.73 -2.11 -9.53
N LYS A 249 0.90 -1.92 -8.55
CA LYS A 249 1.07 -0.99 -7.44
C LYS A 249 1.23 -1.82 -6.17
N LEU A 250 2.32 -1.60 -5.47
CA LEU A 250 2.62 -2.20 -4.17
C LEU A 250 2.63 -1.07 -3.14
N THR A 251 1.96 -1.26 -2.01
CA THR A 251 1.96 -0.27 -0.92
C THR A 251 2.19 -0.94 0.43
N THR A 252 2.78 -0.22 1.35
CA THR A 252 2.90 -0.62 2.76
C THR A 252 2.71 0.59 3.65
N THR A 253 2.17 0.39 4.86
CA THR A 253 2.02 1.48 5.83
C THR A 253 3.39 1.96 6.31
N SER A 254 3.56 3.28 6.47
CA SER A 254 4.86 3.87 6.86
C SER A 254 5.18 3.80 8.36
N PRO A 255 4.22 3.74 9.31
CA PRO A 255 4.55 3.73 10.72
C PRO A 255 5.50 2.61 11.12
N GLY A 256 6.57 2.96 11.82
CA GLY A 256 7.56 2.01 12.35
C GLY A 256 8.60 1.49 11.35
N THR A 257 8.65 2.05 10.13
CA THR A 257 9.68 1.71 9.14
C THR A 257 10.19 2.96 8.43
N SER A 258 11.31 2.84 7.71
CA SER A 258 11.88 3.91 6.88
C SER A 258 11.71 3.58 5.40
N LEU A 259 11.69 4.61 4.55
CA LEU A 259 11.61 4.45 3.10
C LEU A 259 12.73 3.52 2.58
N SER A 260 13.96 3.71 3.07
CA SER A 260 15.13 2.92 2.64
C SER A 260 15.04 1.44 2.98
N THR A 261 14.28 1.07 4.02
CA THR A 261 14.06 -0.32 4.42
C THR A 261 12.80 -0.89 3.76
N ALA A 262 11.72 -0.10 3.75
CA ALA A 262 10.43 -0.55 3.27
C ALA A 262 10.40 -0.86 1.77
N ILE A 263 11.01 -0.01 0.93
CA ILE A 263 10.92 -0.18 -0.53
C ILE A 263 11.58 -1.48 -1.02
N PRO A 264 12.82 -1.84 -0.64
CA PRO A 264 13.40 -3.12 -1.03
C PRO A 264 12.59 -4.33 -0.53
N SER A 265 12.11 -4.28 0.73
CA SER A 265 11.26 -5.33 1.31
C SER A 265 9.93 -5.47 0.56
N LEU A 266 9.31 -4.35 0.22
CA LEU A 266 8.04 -4.31 -0.52
C LEU A 266 8.18 -4.91 -1.92
N ILE A 267 9.28 -4.62 -2.64
CA ILE A 267 9.58 -5.24 -3.94
C ILE A 267 9.77 -6.74 -3.77
N ALA A 268 10.50 -7.18 -2.73
CA ALA A 268 10.76 -8.58 -2.48
C ALA A 268 9.50 -9.38 -2.15
N SER A 269 8.70 -8.91 -1.17
CA SER A 269 7.48 -9.58 -0.72
C SER A 269 6.35 -9.48 -1.74
N GLY A 270 6.32 -8.40 -2.51
CA GLY A 270 5.34 -8.18 -3.59
C GLY A 270 5.68 -8.85 -4.92
N ALA A 271 6.82 -9.56 -5.03
CA ALA A 271 7.28 -10.14 -6.29
C ALA A 271 6.22 -11.00 -6.99
N GLY A 272 5.50 -11.85 -6.25
CA GLY A 272 4.46 -12.74 -6.79
C GLY A 272 3.23 -12.03 -7.39
N TYR A 273 3.11 -10.71 -7.23
CA TYR A 273 1.99 -9.92 -7.76
C TYR A 273 2.35 -9.18 -9.06
N LEU A 274 3.63 -9.12 -9.43
CA LEU A 274 4.09 -8.38 -10.61
C LEU A 274 3.50 -8.97 -11.89
N GLY A 275 2.69 -8.20 -12.60
CA GLY A 275 2.03 -8.66 -13.83
C GLY A 275 1.02 -9.79 -13.63
N ARG A 276 0.66 -10.17 -12.41
CA ARG A 276 -0.37 -11.17 -12.14
C ARG A 276 -1.75 -10.59 -12.46
N SER A 277 -2.62 -11.38 -13.11
CA SER A 277 -4.00 -10.95 -13.34
C SER A 277 -4.76 -10.92 -12.02
N MET A 278 -5.28 -9.76 -11.66
CA MET A 278 -6.00 -9.53 -10.40
C MET A 278 -7.32 -8.82 -10.69
N SER A 279 -8.39 -9.25 -10.04
CA SER A 279 -9.71 -8.59 -10.12
C SER A 279 -9.81 -7.43 -9.11
N GLU A 280 -9.05 -7.50 -8.04
CA GLU A 280 -9.03 -6.54 -6.93
C GLU A 280 -7.68 -6.60 -6.19
N ALA A 281 -7.41 -5.62 -5.31
CA ALA A 281 -6.20 -5.61 -4.51
C ALA A 281 -6.14 -6.83 -3.58
N GLU A 282 -4.95 -7.35 -3.33
CA GLU A 282 -4.68 -8.37 -2.32
C GLU A 282 -3.84 -7.77 -1.19
N LEU A 283 -4.17 -8.18 0.03
CA LEU A 283 -3.46 -7.79 1.25
C LEU A 283 -2.41 -8.85 1.59
N PHE A 284 -1.22 -8.41 2.00
CA PHE A 284 -0.14 -9.31 2.37
C PHE A 284 0.74 -8.69 3.47
N SER A 285 1.61 -9.49 4.09
CA SER A 285 2.61 -8.99 5.02
C SER A 285 3.86 -8.58 4.23
N GLY A 286 4.19 -7.30 4.26
CA GLY A 286 5.32 -6.70 3.54
C GLY A 286 6.61 -6.61 4.34
N ARG A 287 6.60 -7.06 5.60
CA ARG A 287 7.73 -6.99 6.55
C ARG A 287 8.34 -8.33 6.84
#